data_e606df5e172b4788cd60329b1e9bdc89
#
_entry.id   e606df5e172b4788cd60329b1e9bdc89
#
_cell.length_a   1.000
_cell.length_b   1.000
_cell.length_c   1.000
_cell.angle_alpha   90.00
_cell.angle_beta   90.00
_cell.angle_gamma   90.00
#
_symmetry.space_group_name_H-M   'P 1'
#
loop_
_entity.id
_entity.type
_entity.pdbx_description
1 polymer ?
#
loop_
_entity_poly.entity_id
_entity_poly.type
_entity_poly.pdbx_seq_one_letter_code
_entity_poly.pdbx_strand_id
1 'polypeptide(L)'
;MHKAKLFAHILDLVSQATDIRPDVILSCSKCEDAVDARYILVHLLSQQGLYSSHISQLMGCSHRNINKMLSRFHSRVQGRRLLRINLEAVKNAMGTTME
;
A
#
# COMPACT_ATOMS: atom_id res chain seq x y z
N MET A 1 -8.64 -13.46 -8.61
CA MET A 1 -8.30 -13.61 -7.17
C MET A 1 -9.30 -12.83 -6.34
N HIS A 2 -9.68 -13.37 -5.20
CA HIS A 2 -10.62 -12.71 -4.29
C HIS A 2 -9.97 -11.44 -3.72
N LYS A 3 -10.74 -10.34 -3.62
CA LYS A 3 -10.21 -9.03 -3.16
C LYS A 3 -9.57 -9.09 -1.78
N ALA A 4 -10.19 -9.81 -0.84
CA ALA A 4 -9.65 -9.92 0.52
C ALA A 4 -8.32 -10.68 0.55
N LYS A 5 -8.18 -11.70 -0.27
CA LYS A 5 -6.93 -12.46 -0.39
C LYS A 5 -5.84 -11.61 -1.05
N LEU A 6 -6.21 -10.86 -2.07
CA LEU A 6 -5.28 -9.96 -2.75
C LEU A 6 -4.78 -8.90 -1.80
N PHE A 7 -5.68 -8.31 -1.02
CA PHE A 7 -5.34 -7.32 -0.01
C PHE A 7 -4.35 -7.90 1.01
N ALA A 8 -4.66 -9.07 1.56
CA ALA A 8 -3.80 -9.71 2.56
C ALA A 8 -2.42 -10.03 1.98
N HIS A 9 -2.38 -10.48 0.74
CA HIS A 9 -1.13 -10.81 0.07
C HIS A 9 -0.24 -9.57 -0.13
N ILE A 10 -0.81 -8.50 -0.66
CA ILE A 10 -0.06 -7.26 -0.90
C ILE A 10 0.36 -6.63 0.43
N LEU A 11 -0.52 -6.62 1.41
CA LEU A 11 -0.20 -6.12 2.75
C LEU A 11 1.01 -6.86 3.34
N ASP A 12 1.03 -8.19 3.20
CA ASP A 12 2.14 -8.99 3.69
C ASP A 12 3.45 -8.62 2.97
N LEU A 13 3.41 -8.45 1.65
CA LEU A 13 4.59 -8.06 0.89
C LEU A 13 5.10 -6.67 1.29
N VAL A 14 4.18 -5.72 1.51
CA VAL A 14 4.55 -4.38 1.97
C VAL A 14 5.17 -4.45 3.36
N SER A 15 4.58 -5.26 4.24
CA SER A 15 5.10 -5.47 5.59
C SER A 15 6.54 -6.00 5.55
N GLN A 16 6.80 -6.98 4.71
CA GLN A 16 8.13 -7.56 4.58
C GLN A 16 9.14 -6.57 4.01
N ALA A 17 8.74 -5.81 3.00
CA ALA A 17 9.64 -4.85 2.35
C ALA A 17 9.98 -3.67 3.26
N THR A 18 9.03 -3.22 4.08
CA THR A 18 9.21 -2.06 4.95
C THR A 18 9.66 -2.42 6.36
N ASP A 19 9.59 -3.70 6.71
CA ASP A 19 9.86 -4.19 8.07
C ASP A 19 8.93 -3.55 9.11
N ILE A 20 7.69 -3.28 8.69
CA ILE A 20 6.65 -2.72 9.56
C ILE A 20 5.52 -3.73 9.66
N ARG A 21 5.04 -3.98 10.89
CA ARG A 21 3.97 -4.94 11.13
C ARG A 21 2.69 -4.52 10.42
N PRO A 22 1.91 -5.49 9.89
CA PRO A 22 0.65 -5.16 9.20
C PRO A 22 -0.31 -4.34 10.03
N ASP A 23 -0.44 -4.62 11.33
CA ASP A 23 -1.33 -3.87 12.21
C ASP A 23 -0.89 -2.41 12.35
N VAL A 24 0.42 -2.14 12.32
CA VAL A 24 0.94 -0.77 12.36
C VAL A 24 0.67 -0.05 11.03
N ILE A 25 0.85 -0.75 9.91
CA ILE A 25 0.54 -0.18 8.59
C ILE A 25 -0.92 0.26 8.52
N LEU A 26 -1.83 -0.55 9.05
CA LEU A 26 -3.27 -0.27 9.02
C LEU A 26 -3.74 0.63 10.14
N SER A 27 -2.86 1.00 11.07
CA SER A 27 -3.19 1.86 12.19
C SER A 27 -3.23 3.33 11.76
N CYS A 28 -3.56 4.21 12.71
CA CYS A 28 -3.54 5.65 12.48
C CYS A 28 -2.17 6.25 12.78
N SER A 29 -1.12 5.44 12.83
CA SER A 29 0.23 5.92 13.11
C SER A 29 0.65 7.00 12.12
N LYS A 30 1.25 8.06 12.62
CA LYS A 30 1.77 9.17 11.81
C LYS A 30 3.27 9.05 11.55
N CYS A 31 3.89 7.95 11.97
CA CYS A 31 5.27 7.67 11.63
C CYS A 31 5.43 7.68 10.12
N GLU A 32 6.43 8.39 9.61
CA GLU A 32 6.62 8.54 8.16
C GLU A 32 6.75 7.20 7.45
N ASP A 33 7.46 6.25 8.04
CA ASP A 33 7.64 4.94 7.43
C ASP A 33 6.32 4.18 7.31
N ALA A 34 5.47 4.27 8.34
CA ALA A 34 4.14 3.65 8.31
C ALA A 34 3.23 4.34 7.30
N VAL A 35 3.32 5.66 7.20
CA VAL A 35 2.56 6.43 6.21
C VAL A 35 2.99 6.04 4.80
N ASP A 36 4.30 5.94 4.56
CA ASP A 36 4.82 5.51 3.26
C ASP A 36 4.33 4.11 2.90
N ALA A 37 4.32 3.19 3.88
CA ALA A 37 3.83 1.83 3.65
C ALA A 37 2.36 1.83 3.23
N ARG A 38 1.53 2.67 3.87
CA ARG A 38 0.12 2.81 3.47
C ARG A 38 -0.03 3.33 2.06
N TYR A 39 0.79 4.32 1.67
CA TYR A 39 0.77 4.84 0.30
C TYR A 39 1.11 3.76 -0.72
N ILE A 40 2.12 2.95 -0.43
CA ILE A 40 2.50 1.83 -1.31
C ILE A 40 1.35 0.84 -1.43
N LEU A 41 0.76 0.46 -0.30
CA LEU A 41 -0.34 -0.50 -0.26
C LEU A 41 -1.54 -0.02 -1.09
N VAL A 42 -1.98 1.22 -0.86
CA VAL A 42 -3.12 1.79 -1.56
C VAL A 42 -2.85 1.87 -3.07
N HIS A 43 -1.66 2.33 -3.44
CA HIS A 43 -1.27 2.44 -4.84
C HIS A 43 -1.32 1.07 -5.54
N LEU A 44 -0.73 0.05 -4.93
CA LEU A 44 -0.67 -1.28 -5.54
C LEU A 44 -2.05 -1.92 -5.63
N LEU A 45 -2.90 -1.73 -4.62
CA LEU A 45 -4.28 -2.23 -4.67
C LEU A 45 -5.05 -1.57 -5.81
N SER A 46 -4.87 -0.26 -5.99
CA SER A 46 -5.49 0.46 -7.10
C SER A 46 -5.02 -0.07 -8.44
N GLN A 47 -3.73 -0.37 -8.57
CA GLN A 47 -3.18 -0.93 -9.82
C GLN A 47 -3.72 -2.32 -10.12
N GLN A 48 -4.14 -3.06 -9.09
CA GLN A 48 -4.76 -4.38 -9.26
C GLN A 48 -6.24 -4.29 -9.62
N GLY A 49 -6.76 -3.09 -9.81
CA GLY A 49 -8.13 -2.89 -10.25
C GLY A 49 -9.15 -2.65 -9.14
N LEU A 50 -8.71 -2.50 -7.89
CA LEU A 50 -9.62 -2.20 -6.80
C LEU A 50 -10.02 -0.73 -6.83
N TYR A 51 -11.30 -0.47 -6.64
CA TYR A 51 -11.79 0.92 -6.51
C TYR A 51 -11.53 1.45 -5.10
N SER A 52 -11.49 2.78 -4.97
CA SER A 52 -11.25 3.41 -3.67
C SER A 52 -12.26 2.98 -2.61
N SER A 53 -13.51 2.70 -3.00
CA SER A 53 -14.53 2.21 -2.06
C SER A 53 -14.16 0.84 -1.49
N HIS A 54 -13.62 -0.06 -2.31
CA HIS A 54 -13.17 -1.36 -1.87
C HIS A 54 -11.97 -1.26 -0.95
N ILE A 55 -11.01 -0.42 -1.32
CA ILE A 55 -9.80 -0.22 -0.53
C ILE A 55 -10.15 0.38 0.83
N SER A 56 -11.07 1.34 0.87
CA SER A 56 -11.47 1.97 2.12
C SER A 56 -12.10 0.96 3.09
N GLN A 57 -12.92 0.04 2.56
CA GLN A 57 -13.52 -1.02 3.38
C GLN A 57 -12.47 -1.98 3.93
N LEU A 58 -11.53 -2.38 3.08
CA LEU A 58 -10.48 -3.31 3.49
C LEU A 58 -9.53 -2.71 4.52
N MET A 59 -9.21 -1.42 4.37
CA MET A 59 -8.27 -0.74 5.26
C MET A 59 -8.93 -0.09 6.47
N GLY A 60 -10.25 0.02 6.48
CA GLY A 60 -10.95 0.65 7.59
C GLY A 60 -10.78 2.17 7.65
N CYS A 61 -10.51 2.81 6.52
CA CYS A 61 -10.41 4.26 6.46
C CYS A 61 -11.42 4.84 5.46
N SER A 62 -11.58 6.16 5.47
CA SER A 62 -12.59 6.80 4.64
C SER A 62 -12.22 6.75 3.16
N HIS A 63 -13.24 6.71 2.31
CA HIS A 63 -13.08 6.78 0.86
C HIS A 63 -12.31 8.05 0.46
N ARG A 64 -12.62 9.16 1.12
CA ARG A 64 -11.96 10.44 0.89
C ARG A 64 -10.46 10.35 1.16
N ASN A 65 -10.08 9.67 2.23
CA ASN A 65 -8.68 9.49 2.59
C ASN A 65 -7.93 8.64 1.56
N ILE A 66 -8.58 7.60 1.06
CA ILE A 66 -8.00 6.75 0.02
C ILE A 66 -7.74 7.57 -1.25
N ASN A 67 -8.73 8.36 -1.69
CA ASN A 67 -8.58 9.22 -2.87
C ASN A 67 -7.47 10.23 -2.70
N LYS A 68 -7.34 10.79 -1.51
CA LYS A 68 -6.26 11.72 -1.18
C LYS A 68 -4.89 11.06 -1.33
N MET A 69 -4.75 9.85 -0.81
CA MET A 69 -3.49 9.11 -0.93
C MET A 69 -3.17 8.78 -2.38
N LEU A 70 -4.16 8.36 -3.16
CA LEU A 70 -3.96 8.06 -4.58
C LEU A 70 -3.50 9.29 -5.36
N SER A 71 -4.13 10.44 -5.10
CA SER A 71 -3.79 11.67 -5.83
C SER A 71 -2.41 12.22 -5.43
N ARG A 72 -1.95 11.97 -4.21
CA ARG A 72 -0.67 12.48 -3.72
C ARG A 72 0.49 11.50 -3.86
N PHE A 73 0.21 10.29 -4.31
CA PHE A 73 1.22 9.24 -4.37
C PHE A 73 2.43 9.64 -5.20
N HIS A 74 2.20 10.20 -6.38
CA HIS A 74 3.27 10.56 -7.30
C HIS A 74 4.24 11.58 -6.68
N SER A 75 3.70 12.63 -6.06
CA SER A 75 4.53 13.64 -5.38
C SER A 75 5.32 13.02 -4.24
N ARG A 76 4.69 12.15 -3.47
CA ARG A 76 5.36 11.54 -2.33
C ARG A 76 6.48 10.61 -2.77
N VAL A 77 6.28 9.86 -3.84
CA VAL A 77 7.31 8.97 -4.40
C VAL A 77 8.53 9.80 -4.84
N GLN A 78 8.30 10.92 -5.49
CA GLN A 78 9.39 11.76 -5.95
C GLN A 78 10.21 12.33 -4.81
N GLY A 79 9.59 12.63 -3.69
CA GLY A 79 10.23 13.25 -2.54
C GLY A 79 10.85 12.29 -1.54
N ARG A 80 10.63 10.98 -1.68
CA ARG A 80 11.07 10.01 -0.68
C ARG A 80 11.75 8.82 -1.31
N ARG A 81 13.09 8.82 -1.21
CA ARG A 81 13.92 7.77 -1.79
C ARG A 81 13.60 6.38 -1.22
N LEU A 82 13.44 6.30 0.10
CA LEU A 82 13.14 5.01 0.76
C LEU A 82 11.82 4.43 0.28
N LEU A 83 10.83 5.28 0.05
CA LEU A 83 9.55 4.84 -0.49
C LEU A 83 9.74 4.20 -1.87
N ARG A 84 10.54 4.82 -2.74
CA ARG A 84 10.84 4.26 -4.06
C ARG A 84 11.51 2.90 -3.98
N ILE A 85 12.47 2.77 -3.08
CA ILE A 85 13.19 1.49 -2.88
C ILE A 85 12.22 0.41 -2.42
N ASN A 86 11.39 0.71 -1.44
CA ASN A 86 10.42 -0.25 -0.91
C ASN A 86 9.35 -0.60 -1.94
N LEU A 87 8.90 0.38 -2.72
CA LEU A 87 7.93 0.16 -3.79
C LEU A 87 8.48 -0.82 -4.82
N GLU A 88 9.73 -0.65 -5.24
CA GLU A 88 10.36 -1.55 -6.20
C GLU A 88 10.52 -2.96 -5.62
N ALA A 89 10.87 -3.06 -4.35
CA ALA A 89 10.99 -4.36 -3.68
C ALA A 89 9.67 -5.11 -3.69
N VAL A 90 8.56 -4.42 -3.41
CA VAL A 90 7.24 -5.03 -3.42
C VAL A 90 6.82 -5.42 -4.84
N LYS A 91 7.06 -4.55 -5.80
CA LYS A 91 6.73 -4.85 -7.21
C LYS A 91 7.49 -6.07 -7.71
N ASN A 92 8.78 -6.19 -7.36
CA ASN A 92 9.57 -7.34 -7.75
C ASN A 92 9.04 -8.62 -7.12
N ALA A 93 8.65 -8.56 -5.85
CA ALA A 93 8.06 -9.71 -5.15
C ALA A 93 6.72 -10.11 -5.78
N MET A 94 5.89 -9.13 -6.17
CA MET A 94 4.63 -9.39 -6.84
C MET A 94 4.86 -10.05 -8.20
N GLY A 95 5.83 -9.54 -8.96
CA GLY A 95 6.17 -10.11 -10.27
C GLY A 95 6.61 -11.56 -10.16
N THR A 96 7.41 -11.87 -9.15
CA THR A 96 7.88 -13.24 -8.90
C THR A 96 6.71 -14.15 -8.52
N THR A 97 5.77 -13.63 -7.73
CA THR A 97 4.65 -14.41 -7.22
C THR A 97 3.57 -14.66 -8.28
N MET A 98 3.48 -13.78 -9.26
CA MET A 98 2.39 -13.81 -10.25
C MET A 98 2.69 -14.70 -11.46
N GLU A 99 3.81 -15.32 -11.46
CA GLU A 99 4.14 -16.30 -12.53
C GLU A 99 3.41 -17.65 -12.30
#